data_7403a5e65ddc5196315840ec39418256
#
_entry.id   7403a5e65ddc5196315840ec39418256
#
_cell.length_a   1.000
_cell.length_b   1.000
_cell.length_c   1.000
_cell.angle_alpha   90.00
_cell.angle_beta   90.00
_cell.angle_gamma   90.00
#
_symmetry.space_group_name_H-M   'P 1'
#
loop_
_entity.id
_entity.type
_entity.pdbx_description
1 polymer ?
#
loop_
_entity_poly.entity_id
_entity_poly.type
_entity_poly.pdbx_seq_one_letter_code
_entity_poly.pdbx_strand_id
1 'polypeptide(L)'
;MRKIGISEIEDIALGASLLGAGGGGDPYVGKLVAISAVKECGEVTLLDPDEVPDDALVIPIAMMGAPTILAEKAVGEGEYKALYDIVSGFFGKPIYAFMPIEAGGVNSMLPIAAAARLGLPLVDVDGMGRAFPELQMVTFTIGGGCSTPMAPISMIRSLLGFRPVVSKSILT
;
A
#
# COMPACT_ATOMS: atom_id res chain seq x y z
N MET A 1 -10.90 0.08 16.69
CA MET A 1 -10.75 -1.06 15.73
C MET A 1 -12.04 -1.26 14.96
N ARG A 2 -12.02 -1.15 13.64
CA ARG A 2 -13.15 -1.31 12.72
C ARG A 2 -12.86 -2.44 11.73
N LYS A 3 -13.85 -2.86 10.93
CA LYS A 3 -13.66 -3.83 9.85
C LYS A 3 -13.97 -3.19 8.51
N ILE A 4 -13.21 -3.57 7.50
CA ILE A 4 -13.47 -3.20 6.11
C ILE A 4 -13.95 -4.46 5.40
N GLY A 5 -15.24 -4.48 5.09
CA GLY A 5 -15.89 -5.47 4.24
C GLY A 5 -16.21 -4.88 2.86
N ILE A 6 -17.10 -5.55 2.13
CA ILE A 6 -17.46 -5.14 0.76
C ILE A 6 -18.19 -3.78 0.77
N SER A 7 -19.08 -3.55 1.74
CA SER A 7 -19.83 -2.30 1.84
C SER A 7 -18.91 -1.10 2.04
N GLU A 8 -17.95 -1.22 2.97
CA GLU A 8 -16.98 -0.17 3.27
C GLU A 8 -16.05 0.10 2.08
N ILE A 9 -15.69 -0.95 1.32
CA ILE A 9 -14.89 -0.78 0.09
C ILE A 9 -15.64 0.05 -0.95
N GLU A 10 -16.95 -0.12 -1.08
CA GLU A 10 -17.75 0.69 -2.02
C GLU A 10 -17.79 2.15 -1.63
N ASP A 11 -17.96 2.45 -0.34
CA ASP A 11 -17.94 3.81 0.19
C ASP A 11 -16.55 4.46 0.07
N ILE A 12 -15.50 3.71 0.40
CA ILE A 12 -14.11 4.18 0.25
C ILE A 12 -13.80 4.48 -1.22
N ALA A 13 -14.25 3.65 -2.15
CA ALA A 13 -14.04 3.86 -3.59
C ALA A 13 -14.73 5.15 -4.08
N LEU A 14 -15.91 5.47 -3.55
CA LEU A 14 -16.60 6.72 -3.87
C LEU A 14 -15.81 7.94 -3.34
N GLY A 15 -15.35 7.89 -2.10
CA GLY A 15 -14.49 8.93 -1.52
C GLY A 15 -13.16 9.07 -2.25
N ALA A 16 -12.54 7.95 -2.63
CA ALA A 16 -11.30 7.91 -3.39
C ALA A 16 -11.43 8.54 -4.80
N SER A 17 -12.60 8.42 -5.42
CA SER A 17 -12.88 9.09 -6.70
C SER A 17 -12.82 10.62 -6.57
N LEU A 18 -13.35 11.16 -5.48
CA LEU A 18 -13.33 12.59 -5.20
C LEU A 18 -11.91 13.08 -4.87
N LEU A 19 -11.24 12.41 -3.93
CA LEU A 19 -9.91 12.80 -3.45
C LEU A 19 -8.80 12.52 -4.47
N GLY A 20 -9.03 11.62 -5.40
CA GLY A 20 -8.14 11.38 -6.54
C GLY A 20 -7.99 12.59 -7.46
N ALA A 21 -9.08 13.37 -7.63
CA ALA A 21 -9.08 14.61 -8.42
C ALA A 21 -8.40 14.45 -9.80
N GLY A 22 -8.55 13.27 -10.42
CA GLY A 22 -7.91 12.92 -11.69
C GLY A 22 -6.51 12.29 -11.56
N GLY A 23 -5.98 12.14 -10.34
CA GLY A 23 -4.75 11.39 -10.02
C GLY A 23 -5.03 10.09 -9.26
N GLY A 24 -3.98 9.32 -8.94
CA GLY A 24 -4.08 8.10 -8.16
C GLY A 24 -4.67 6.87 -8.88
N GLY A 25 -4.97 6.98 -10.17
CA GLY A 25 -5.55 5.88 -10.98
C GLY A 25 -7.06 5.71 -10.82
N ASP A 26 -7.64 4.77 -11.58
CA ASP A 26 -9.08 4.51 -11.56
C ASP A 26 -9.50 3.70 -10.30
N PRO A 27 -10.26 4.30 -9.38
CA PRO A 27 -10.71 3.61 -8.17
C PRO A 27 -11.63 2.43 -8.46
N TYR A 28 -12.28 2.37 -9.63
CA TYR A 28 -13.14 1.24 -10.01
C TYR A 28 -12.35 -0.07 -10.14
N VAL A 29 -11.21 -0.02 -10.83
CA VAL A 29 -10.32 -1.19 -10.96
C VAL A 29 -9.79 -1.61 -9.59
N GLY A 30 -9.33 -0.65 -8.80
CA GLY A 30 -8.85 -0.90 -7.43
C GLY A 30 -9.93 -1.52 -6.53
N LYS A 31 -11.18 -1.02 -6.65
CA LYS A 31 -12.34 -1.58 -5.94
C LYS A 31 -12.55 -3.06 -6.25
N LEU A 32 -12.51 -3.44 -7.52
CA LEU A 32 -12.68 -4.84 -7.91
C LEU A 32 -11.59 -5.74 -7.33
N VAL A 33 -10.34 -5.27 -7.33
CA VAL A 33 -9.21 -6.01 -6.74
C VAL A 33 -9.39 -6.17 -5.22
N ALA A 34 -9.77 -5.10 -4.52
CA ALA A 34 -10.01 -5.14 -3.08
C ALA A 34 -11.19 -6.05 -2.70
N ILE A 35 -12.31 -5.96 -3.43
CA ILE A 35 -13.48 -6.82 -3.22
C ILE A 35 -13.12 -8.30 -3.46
N SER A 36 -12.35 -8.62 -4.51
CA SER A 36 -11.90 -10.00 -4.75
C SER A 36 -11.07 -10.52 -3.58
N ALA A 37 -10.10 -9.73 -3.12
CA ALA A 37 -9.25 -10.12 -1.99
C ALA A 37 -10.04 -10.34 -0.70
N VAL A 38 -10.98 -9.44 -0.38
CA VAL A 38 -11.82 -9.57 0.83
C VAL A 38 -12.79 -10.74 0.72
N LYS A 39 -13.34 -11.04 -0.45
CA LYS A 39 -14.17 -12.25 -0.66
C LYS A 39 -13.42 -13.55 -0.43
N GLU A 40 -12.14 -13.60 -0.82
CA GLU A 40 -11.31 -14.79 -0.72
C GLU A 40 -10.68 -14.96 0.66
N CYS A 41 -10.23 -13.87 1.26
CA CYS A 41 -9.39 -13.89 2.47
C CYS A 41 -10.11 -13.38 3.73
N GLY A 42 -11.27 -12.75 3.60
CA GLY A 42 -12.02 -12.15 4.71
C GLY A 42 -11.80 -10.65 4.88
N GLU A 43 -12.55 -10.08 5.82
CA GLU A 43 -12.53 -8.64 6.11
C GLU A 43 -11.19 -8.19 6.70
N VAL A 44 -10.78 -6.98 6.34
CA VAL A 44 -9.56 -6.35 6.84
C VAL A 44 -9.85 -5.60 8.14
N THR A 45 -8.98 -5.74 9.12
CA THR A 45 -9.02 -4.93 10.34
C THR A 45 -8.46 -3.54 10.06
N LEU A 46 -9.23 -2.51 10.36
CA LEU A 46 -8.81 -1.10 10.30
C LEU A 46 -8.50 -0.63 11.72
N LEU A 47 -7.27 -0.20 11.93
CA LEU A 47 -6.76 0.35 13.19
C LEU A 47 -6.80 1.87 13.16
N ASP A 48 -7.18 2.47 14.28
CA ASP A 48 -6.90 3.89 14.50
C ASP A 48 -5.40 4.09 14.76
N PRO A 49 -4.81 5.25 14.46
CA PRO A 49 -3.38 5.51 14.69
C PRO A 49 -2.93 5.24 16.13
N ASP A 50 -3.78 5.56 17.10
CA ASP A 50 -3.50 5.36 18.53
C ASP A 50 -3.51 3.88 18.97
N GLU A 51 -4.00 2.98 18.11
CA GLU A 51 -3.97 1.53 18.34
C GLU A 51 -2.66 0.87 17.83
N VAL A 52 -1.78 1.64 17.17
CA VAL A 52 -0.53 1.15 16.60
C VAL A 52 0.60 1.31 17.61
N PRO A 53 1.36 0.25 17.96
CA PRO A 53 2.53 0.37 18.84
C PRO A 53 3.60 1.30 18.24
N ASP A 54 4.26 2.09 19.09
CA ASP A 54 5.27 3.08 18.67
C ASP A 54 6.45 2.46 17.90
N ASP A 55 6.79 1.22 18.19
CA ASP A 55 7.87 0.49 17.51
C ASP A 55 7.38 -0.34 16.32
N ALA A 56 6.10 -0.29 15.97
CA ALA A 56 5.54 -1.07 14.87
C ALA A 56 6.07 -0.63 13.52
N LEU A 57 6.33 -1.60 12.64
CA LEU A 57 6.66 -1.33 11.25
C LEU A 57 5.37 -1.21 10.42
N VAL A 58 5.00 0.00 10.07
CA VAL A 58 3.87 0.30 9.18
C VAL A 58 4.41 0.68 7.81
N ILE A 59 3.90 0.04 6.76
CA ILE A 59 4.40 0.22 5.40
C ILE A 59 3.32 0.81 4.50
N PRO A 60 3.59 1.98 3.88
CA PRO A 60 2.73 2.52 2.85
C PRO A 60 2.75 1.65 1.59
N ILE A 61 1.57 1.34 1.05
CA ILE A 61 1.42 0.66 -0.24
C ILE A 61 0.79 1.61 -1.25
N ALA A 62 1.38 1.65 -2.43
CA ALA A 62 0.87 2.41 -3.56
C ALA A 62 1.25 1.75 -4.89
N MET A 63 0.52 2.11 -5.92
CA MET A 63 0.94 1.89 -7.29
C MET A 63 1.56 3.19 -7.83
N MET A 64 2.72 3.04 -8.46
CA MET A 64 3.39 4.14 -9.16
C MET A 64 3.62 3.76 -10.62
N GLY A 65 3.33 4.67 -11.53
CA GLY A 65 3.54 4.50 -12.96
C GLY A 65 2.28 4.73 -13.79
N ALA A 66 2.26 4.23 -15.02
CA ALA A 66 1.12 4.39 -15.92
C ALA A 66 -0.10 3.59 -15.45
N PRO A 67 -1.27 4.22 -15.24
CA PRO A 67 -2.49 3.54 -14.78
C PRO A 67 -2.96 2.40 -15.70
N THR A 68 -2.62 2.48 -16.98
CA THR A 68 -2.96 1.47 -18.01
C THR A 68 -2.35 0.11 -17.70
N ILE A 69 -1.19 0.06 -17.02
CA ILE A 69 -0.52 -1.20 -16.67
C ILE A 69 -1.39 -2.04 -15.73
N LEU A 70 -2.14 -1.41 -14.83
CA LEU A 70 -3.02 -2.12 -13.90
C LEU A 70 -4.23 -2.75 -14.61
N ALA A 71 -4.71 -2.10 -15.67
CA ALA A 71 -5.79 -2.63 -16.49
C ALA A 71 -5.34 -3.83 -17.33
N GLU A 72 -4.08 -3.85 -17.76
CA GLU A 72 -3.49 -4.94 -18.56
C GLU A 72 -2.97 -6.10 -17.69
N LYS A 73 -2.54 -5.81 -16.47
CA LYS A 73 -1.91 -6.80 -15.59
C LYS A 73 -2.29 -6.58 -14.13
N ALA A 74 -3.21 -7.39 -13.63
CA ALA A 74 -3.52 -7.43 -12.21
C ALA A 74 -2.30 -7.88 -11.38
N VAL A 75 -2.19 -7.35 -10.16
CA VAL A 75 -1.18 -7.77 -9.19
C VAL A 75 -1.46 -9.22 -8.80
N GLY A 76 -0.48 -10.10 -8.99
CA GLY A 76 -0.60 -11.52 -8.64
C GLY A 76 -0.43 -11.76 -7.13
N GLU A 77 -0.98 -12.87 -6.64
CA GLU A 77 -0.92 -13.22 -5.20
C GLU A 77 0.51 -13.32 -4.67
N GLY A 78 1.42 -13.91 -5.43
CA GLY A 78 2.82 -14.05 -5.05
C GLY A 78 3.58 -12.75 -4.93
N GLU A 79 3.09 -11.67 -5.56
CA GLU A 79 3.75 -10.37 -5.56
C GLU A 79 3.59 -9.66 -4.21
N TYR A 80 2.43 -9.78 -3.55
CA TYR A 80 2.24 -9.24 -2.19
C TYR A 80 3.15 -9.93 -1.16
N LYS A 81 3.24 -11.26 -1.24
CA LYS A 81 4.13 -12.03 -0.36
C LYS A 81 5.61 -11.68 -0.59
N ALA A 82 6.03 -11.60 -1.84
CA ALA A 82 7.40 -11.23 -2.17
C ALA A 82 7.75 -9.81 -1.67
N LEU A 83 6.83 -8.85 -1.80
CA LEU A 83 6.99 -7.51 -1.24
C LEU A 83 7.15 -7.57 0.29
N TYR A 84 6.29 -8.31 0.98
CA TYR A 84 6.37 -8.51 2.41
C TYR A 84 7.74 -9.06 2.84
N ASP A 85 8.19 -10.13 2.18
CA ASP A 85 9.45 -10.80 2.53
C ASP A 85 10.67 -9.88 2.33
N ILE A 86 10.70 -9.11 1.23
CA ILE A 86 11.78 -8.16 0.95
C ILE A 86 11.82 -7.04 1.98
N VAL A 87 10.67 -6.44 2.26
CA VAL A 87 10.60 -5.30 3.19
C VAL A 87 10.89 -5.73 4.62
N SER A 88 10.29 -6.84 5.07
CA SER A 88 10.56 -7.41 6.39
C SER A 88 12.03 -7.80 6.56
N GLY A 89 12.64 -8.38 5.51
CA GLY A 89 14.06 -8.73 5.50
C GLY A 89 14.97 -7.50 5.56
N PHE A 90 14.61 -6.42 4.86
CA PHE A 90 15.37 -5.17 4.89
C PHE A 90 15.37 -4.51 6.27
N PHE A 91 14.21 -4.42 6.91
CA PHE A 91 14.08 -3.81 8.24
C PHE A 91 14.44 -4.76 9.39
N GLY A 92 14.62 -6.05 9.11
CA GLY A 92 14.92 -7.08 10.12
C GLY A 92 13.77 -7.32 11.11
N LYS A 93 12.55 -6.94 10.76
CA LYS A 93 11.35 -7.14 11.58
C LYS A 93 10.09 -7.31 10.73
N PRO A 94 9.06 -8.00 11.25
CA PRO A 94 7.81 -8.20 10.52
C PRO A 94 7.08 -6.87 10.29
N ILE A 95 6.38 -6.79 9.15
CA ILE A 95 5.42 -5.71 8.91
C ILE A 95 4.23 -5.92 9.86
N TYR A 96 3.89 -4.89 10.63
CA TYR A 96 2.76 -4.91 11.56
C TYR A 96 1.44 -4.57 10.85
N ALA A 97 1.46 -3.53 10.03
CA ALA A 97 0.28 -3.05 9.30
C ALA A 97 0.66 -2.38 7.98
N PHE A 98 -0.31 -2.24 7.10
CA PHE A 98 -0.21 -1.40 5.91
C PHE A 98 -0.96 -0.08 6.08
N MET A 99 -0.68 0.87 5.20
CA MET A 99 -1.42 2.11 5.04
C MET A 99 -1.39 2.56 3.58
N PRO A 100 -2.34 3.38 3.11
CA PRO A 100 -2.21 4.05 1.83
C PRO A 100 -1.14 5.15 1.89
N ILE A 101 -0.39 5.34 0.80
CA ILE A 101 0.51 6.49 0.71
C ILE A 101 -0.27 7.78 0.48
N GLU A 102 -1.41 7.68 -0.17
CA GLU A 102 -2.30 8.78 -0.51
C GLU A 102 -3.76 8.33 -0.45
N ALA A 103 -4.64 9.23 -0.03
CA ALA A 103 -6.08 9.03 -0.12
C ALA A 103 -6.56 9.49 -1.50
N GLY A 104 -6.76 8.57 -2.42
CA GLY A 104 -7.26 8.85 -3.77
C GLY A 104 -7.03 7.74 -4.78
N GLY A 105 -7.98 7.57 -5.67
CA GLY A 105 -7.89 6.61 -6.76
C GLY A 105 -7.66 5.16 -6.32
N VAL A 106 -6.91 4.43 -7.13
CA VAL A 106 -6.56 3.02 -6.87
C VAL A 106 -5.70 2.86 -5.61
N ASN A 107 -4.95 3.89 -5.23
CA ASN A 107 -4.03 3.83 -4.08
C ASN A 107 -4.74 3.79 -2.72
N SER A 108 -6.03 4.12 -2.66
CA SER A 108 -6.87 3.82 -1.49
C SER A 108 -7.30 2.35 -1.42
N MET A 109 -7.33 1.64 -2.54
CA MET A 109 -7.86 0.28 -2.65
C MET A 109 -6.78 -0.80 -2.51
N LEU A 110 -5.59 -0.59 -3.09
CA LEU A 110 -4.52 -1.58 -3.10
C LEU A 110 -4.03 -1.99 -1.71
N PRO A 111 -3.90 -1.07 -0.73
CA PRO A 111 -3.55 -1.45 0.64
C PRO A 111 -4.56 -2.41 1.27
N ILE A 112 -5.86 -2.26 0.96
CA ILE A 112 -6.92 -3.15 1.44
C ILE A 112 -6.72 -4.56 0.87
N ALA A 113 -6.46 -4.66 -0.44
CA ALA A 113 -6.20 -5.94 -1.10
C ALA A 113 -4.95 -6.64 -0.54
N ALA A 114 -3.86 -5.88 -0.33
CA ALA A 114 -2.63 -6.39 0.26
C ALA A 114 -2.84 -6.88 1.70
N ALA A 115 -3.55 -6.09 2.51
CA ALA A 115 -3.86 -6.42 3.89
C ALA A 115 -4.70 -7.69 3.99
N ALA A 116 -5.76 -7.83 3.17
CA ALA A 116 -6.59 -9.03 3.12
C ALA A 116 -5.77 -10.27 2.76
N ARG A 117 -4.96 -10.21 1.69
CA ARG A 117 -4.19 -11.36 1.20
C ARG A 117 -3.06 -11.81 2.15
N LEU A 118 -2.53 -10.89 2.94
CA LEU A 118 -1.46 -11.19 3.89
C LEU A 118 -1.96 -11.37 5.34
N GLY A 119 -3.26 -11.18 5.59
CA GLY A 119 -3.84 -11.27 6.91
C GLY A 119 -3.34 -10.20 7.88
N LEU A 120 -2.93 -9.04 7.36
CA LEU A 120 -2.44 -7.91 8.15
C LEU A 120 -3.51 -6.82 8.32
N PRO A 121 -3.45 -6.03 9.39
CA PRO A 121 -4.32 -4.88 9.54
C PRO A 121 -3.92 -3.71 8.61
N LEU A 122 -4.84 -2.80 8.42
CA LEU A 122 -4.65 -1.50 7.79
C LEU A 122 -4.76 -0.41 8.85
N VAL A 123 -3.97 0.66 8.74
CA VAL A 123 -4.07 1.84 9.61
C VAL A 123 -4.87 2.93 8.89
N ASP A 124 -5.79 3.57 9.60
CA ASP A 124 -6.65 4.66 9.09
C ASP A 124 -5.90 5.99 9.05
N VAL A 125 -4.91 6.04 8.20
CA VAL A 125 -4.08 7.21 7.91
C VAL A 125 -3.70 7.21 6.44
N ASP A 126 -3.19 8.34 5.97
CA ASP A 126 -2.50 8.43 4.69
C ASP A 126 -1.36 9.46 4.74
N GLY A 127 -0.53 9.45 3.71
CA GLY A 127 0.66 10.32 3.66
C GLY A 127 0.45 11.66 2.97
N MET A 128 -0.70 11.90 2.31
CA MET A 128 -0.84 13.06 1.42
C MET A 128 -2.18 13.80 1.55
N GLY A 129 -3.22 13.18 2.10
CA GLY A 129 -4.59 13.72 2.20
C GLY A 129 -5.37 13.69 0.88
N ARG A 130 -4.71 13.55 -0.25
CA ARG A 130 -5.25 13.36 -1.60
C ARG A 130 -4.15 12.86 -2.54
N ALA A 131 -4.49 12.52 -3.79
CA ALA A 131 -3.48 12.13 -4.78
C ALA A 131 -2.53 13.28 -5.15
N PHE A 132 -1.22 13.03 -5.03
CA PHE A 132 -0.13 13.92 -5.46
C PHE A 132 0.87 13.17 -6.34
N PRO A 133 1.51 13.85 -7.32
CA PRO A 133 2.39 13.18 -8.27
C PRO A 133 3.80 12.88 -7.76
N GLU A 134 4.20 13.41 -6.59
CA GLU A 134 5.58 13.39 -6.13
C GLU A 134 5.72 12.88 -4.70
N LEU A 135 6.61 11.90 -4.49
CA LEU A 135 6.81 11.22 -3.20
C LEU A 135 7.33 12.11 -2.08
N GLN A 136 8.12 13.14 -2.39
CA GLN A 136 8.61 14.08 -1.38
C GLN A 136 7.50 14.95 -0.79
N MET A 137 6.30 14.95 -1.38
CA MET A 137 5.15 15.71 -0.88
C MET A 137 4.38 14.97 0.22
N VAL A 138 4.85 13.79 0.65
CA VAL A 138 4.24 13.08 1.78
C VAL A 138 4.47 13.82 3.09
N THR A 139 3.47 13.77 3.97
CA THR A 139 3.53 14.40 5.30
C THR A 139 4.66 13.87 6.18
N PHE A 140 5.13 12.65 5.95
CA PHE A 140 6.28 12.07 6.64
C PHE A 140 7.55 12.90 6.47
N THR A 141 7.77 13.47 5.27
CA THR A 141 8.92 14.34 5.00
C THR A 141 8.86 15.62 5.85
N ILE A 142 7.66 16.18 6.03
CA ILE A 142 7.46 17.36 6.89
C ILE A 142 7.75 17.02 8.35
N GLY A 143 7.39 15.82 8.79
CA GLY A 143 7.67 15.30 10.13
C GLY A 143 9.12 14.85 10.35
N GLY A 144 10.02 15.04 9.38
CA GLY A 144 11.42 14.60 9.46
C GLY A 144 11.63 13.13 9.16
N GLY A 145 10.60 12.41 8.71
CA GLY A 145 10.70 11.04 8.22
C GLY A 145 11.25 10.97 6.80
N CYS A 146 11.73 9.80 6.40
CA CYS A 146 12.22 9.55 5.05
C CYS A 146 11.18 8.72 4.26
N SER A 147 10.89 9.13 3.03
CA SER A 147 10.01 8.37 2.11
C SER A 147 10.74 7.23 1.39
N THR A 148 11.99 6.97 1.73
CA THR A 148 12.82 5.87 1.21
C THR A 148 13.31 4.99 2.35
N PRO A 149 13.60 3.69 2.13
CA PRO A 149 13.65 2.97 0.86
C PRO A 149 12.28 2.58 0.33
N MET A 150 12.20 2.36 -0.99
CA MET A 150 11.03 1.84 -1.68
C MET A 150 11.35 0.51 -2.36
N ALA A 151 10.38 -0.42 -2.34
CA ALA A 151 10.49 -1.70 -3.03
C ALA A 151 9.41 -1.82 -4.12
N PRO A 152 9.72 -1.50 -5.40
CA PRO A 152 8.74 -1.65 -6.46
C PRO A 152 8.52 -3.13 -6.82
N ILE A 153 7.26 -3.55 -6.90
CA ILE A 153 6.85 -4.93 -7.24
C ILE A 153 7.40 -5.34 -8.62
N SER A 154 7.52 -4.42 -9.56
CA SER A 154 8.09 -4.70 -10.88
C SER A 154 9.56 -5.15 -10.85
N MET A 155 10.33 -4.70 -9.87
CA MET A 155 11.71 -5.16 -9.65
C MET A 155 11.79 -6.56 -9.05
N ILE A 156 10.76 -7.01 -8.34
CA ILE A 156 10.76 -8.32 -7.67
C ILE A 156 10.88 -9.46 -8.68
N ARG A 157 10.28 -9.34 -9.87
CA ARG A 157 10.44 -10.34 -10.93
C ARG A 157 11.85 -10.45 -11.50
N SER A 158 12.58 -9.34 -11.53
CA SER A 158 14.00 -9.34 -11.98
C SER A 158 14.96 -9.74 -10.85
N LEU A 159 14.56 -9.58 -9.59
CA LEU A 159 15.37 -9.88 -8.41
C LEU A 159 15.29 -11.35 -7.96
N LEU A 160 14.32 -12.14 -8.40
CA LEU A 160 14.30 -13.58 -8.15
C LEU A 160 15.49 -14.33 -8.80
N GLY A 161 16.29 -13.64 -9.62
CA GLY A 161 17.58 -14.11 -10.13
C GLY A 161 18.82 -13.34 -9.63
N PHE A 162 18.64 -12.29 -8.84
CA PHE A 162 19.75 -11.47 -8.33
C PHE A 162 19.68 -11.34 -6.80
N ARG A 163 20.80 -11.65 -6.12
CA ARG A 163 20.96 -11.28 -4.71
C ARG A 163 20.95 -9.76 -4.62
N PRO A 164 20.11 -9.16 -3.74
CA PRO A 164 20.10 -7.72 -3.58
C PRO A 164 21.43 -7.27 -2.97
N VAL A 165 22.23 -6.58 -3.74
CA VAL A 165 23.34 -5.77 -3.21
C VAL A 165 22.72 -4.44 -2.80
N VAL A 166 22.10 -4.39 -1.64
CA VAL A 166 21.72 -3.12 -1.01
C VAL A 166 22.94 -2.62 -0.26
N SER A 167 23.66 -1.71 -0.87
CA SER A 167 24.76 -1.00 -0.21
C SER A 167 24.19 -0.12 0.91
N LYS A 168 24.71 -0.26 2.13
CA LYS A 168 24.43 0.62 3.26
C LYS A 168 24.78 2.09 3.03
N SER A 169 25.46 2.41 1.93
CA SER A 169 25.95 3.76 1.59
C SER A 169 24.88 4.70 1.00
N ILE A 170 23.62 4.23 0.85
CA ILE A 170 22.49 5.07 0.41
C ILE A 170 21.66 5.57 1.59
N LEU A 171 22.07 5.23 2.82
CA LEU A 171 21.34 5.52 4.07
C LEU A 171 21.96 6.65 4.90
N THR A 172 22.85 7.47 4.34
CA THR A 172 23.39 8.69 4.99
C THR A 172 23.04 9.94 4.21
#